data_8adfe843b291706cc3fa713df40632fc
#
_entry.id   8adfe843b291706cc3fa713df40632fc
#
_cell.length_a   1.000
_cell.length_b   1.000
_cell.length_c   1.000
_cell.angle_alpha   90.00
_cell.angle_beta   90.00
_cell.angle_gamma   90.00
#
_symmetry.space_group_name_H-M   'P 1'
#
loop_
_entity.id
_entity.type
_entity.pdbx_description
1 polymer ?
#
loop_
_entity_poly.entity_id
_entity_poly.type
_entity_poly.pdbx_seq_one_letter_code
_entity_poly.pdbx_strand_id
1 'polypeptide(L)'
;MTTSHRAAVRGRRRKRGRVRLTLGIVLSLLVLVAAGAGWVYVRLSGNIDTFAADGVSGERPDADTSKGENVLVIGSDARTAGNSALGGGDKNDIGRSDTAFLLHVYADHRHAVAVSIPRDTLVDLPPCKLPDGSWTKTRPNTMFNAAYSVGETAKGNPACTQNTVEHLTGLRVDHTVVVDFKGFAELTDVVGGVEVCLPQDVYQRDLNPHRATRGARLFAKGEQEVSGQKALDYVRIRHGIGDGSDIGRIKRQQAFVASLLKKVKSDGLTPTKLLPLADAATQSMTVDPGLGSADKLISFAMSLKDIDLGNTKFVTIPWRYEGSRVAVVQPDADALWASLKDDRTLDGADASGKNGKRDQPGGAESAAPVSGDGVAVAVYNGTTVTGLAARAAKTLTEHDFTVTGTATAGTQDHATTVIAYGPGEQSRAKSVARLFPGAEVKSATAPGVTVTLGRSYADAPTATPSGEPEPVPTKVADDARSADDNPCSDLSYG
;
A
#
# COMPACT_ATOMS: atom_id res chain seq x y z
N MET A 1 -33.68 -72.60 -31.46
CA MET A 1 -33.51 -71.57 -30.41
C MET A 1 -32.05 -71.23 -30.20
N THR A 2 -31.28 -70.76 -31.23
CA THR A 2 -29.81 -70.53 -31.13
C THR A 2 -29.31 -69.19 -31.73
N THR A 3 -30.22 -68.28 -32.11
CA THR A 3 -29.83 -67.01 -32.75
C THR A 3 -29.84 -65.78 -31.82
N SER A 4 -30.45 -65.87 -30.63
CA SER A 4 -30.60 -64.69 -29.73
C SER A 4 -29.35 -64.39 -28.89
N HIS A 5 -28.51 -65.34 -28.57
CA HIS A 5 -27.31 -65.13 -27.70
C HIS A 5 -26.10 -64.44 -28.38
N ARG A 6 -25.96 -64.57 -29.72
CA ARG A 6 -24.85 -63.98 -30.46
C ARG A 6 -24.97 -62.45 -30.67
N ALA A 7 -26.19 -61.92 -30.74
CA ALA A 7 -26.44 -60.49 -30.89
C ALA A 7 -26.13 -59.67 -29.60
N ALA A 8 -26.50 -60.23 -28.44
CA ALA A 8 -26.27 -59.56 -27.13
C ALA A 8 -24.77 -59.41 -26.77
N VAL A 9 -23.94 -60.43 -27.15
CA VAL A 9 -22.49 -60.41 -26.89
C VAL A 9 -21.75 -59.38 -27.80
N ARG A 10 -22.19 -59.20 -29.05
CA ARG A 10 -21.62 -58.19 -29.96
C ARG A 10 -21.94 -56.76 -29.52
N GLY A 11 -23.13 -56.49 -28.98
CA GLY A 11 -23.55 -55.18 -28.49
C GLY A 11 -22.73 -54.72 -27.24
N ARG A 12 -22.45 -55.67 -26.30
CA ARG A 12 -21.65 -55.42 -25.10
C ARG A 12 -20.15 -55.17 -25.45
N ARG A 13 -19.58 -55.88 -26.43
CA ARG A 13 -18.20 -55.65 -26.88
C ARG A 13 -18.03 -54.27 -27.58
N ARG A 14 -19.01 -53.87 -28.41
CA ARG A 14 -19.00 -52.54 -29.06
C ARG A 14 -19.15 -51.38 -28.04
N LYS A 15 -20.00 -51.50 -27.01
CA LYS A 15 -20.12 -50.48 -25.95
C LYS A 15 -18.83 -50.40 -25.11
N ARG A 16 -18.20 -51.52 -24.77
CA ARG A 16 -16.89 -51.52 -24.05
C ARG A 16 -15.75 -50.92 -24.88
N GLY A 17 -15.76 -51.13 -26.19
CA GLY A 17 -14.76 -50.52 -27.09
C GLY A 17 -14.93 -49.01 -27.19
N ARG A 18 -16.15 -48.50 -27.29
CA ARG A 18 -16.45 -47.05 -27.30
C ARG A 18 -16.05 -46.38 -25.96
N VAL A 19 -16.39 -46.98 -24.83
CA VAL A 19 -15.99 -46.50 -23.50
C VAL A 19 -14.49 -46.45 -23.33
N ARG A 20 -13.73 -47.46 -23.80
CA ARG A 20 -12.27 -47.44 -23.75
C ARG A 20 -11.66 -46.36 -24.68
N LEU A 21 -12.26 -46.14 -25.85
CA LEU A 21 -11.82 -45.09 -26.77
C LEU A 21 -12.08 -43.70 -26.20
N THR A 22 -13.28 -43.44 -25.64
CA THR A 22 -13.58 -42.17 -24.99
C THR A 22 -12.71 -41.93 -23.79
N LEU A 23 -12.43 -42.95 -22.94
CA LEU A 23 -11.53 -42.84 -21.82
C LEU A 23 -10.09 -42.53 -22.27
N GLY A 24 -9.64 -43.16 -23.38
CA GLY A 24 -8.32 -42.87 -23.98
C GLY A 24 -8.23 -41.43 -24.51
N ILE A 25 -9.27 -40.94 -25.20
CA ILE A 25 -9.30 -39.54 -25.68
C ILE A 25 -9.30 -38.55 -24.51
N VAL A 26 -10.12 -38.77 -23.48
CA VAL A 26 -10.16 -37.92 -22.29
C VAL A 26 -8.80 -37.90 -21.57
N LEU A 27 -8.17 -39.08 -21.40
CA LEU A 27 -6.85 -39.16 -20.79
C LEU A 27 -5.79 -38.43 -21.61
N SER A 28 -5.79 -38.59 -22.95
CA SER A 28 -4.86 -37.90 -23.85
C SER A 28 -5.06 -36.39 -23.78
N LEU A 29 -6.30 -35.92 -23.71
CA LEU A 29 -6.62 -34.51 -23.58
C LEU A 29 -6.17 -33.93 -22.25
N LEU A 30 -6.32 -34.67 -21.15
CA LEU A 30 -5.82 -34.31 -19.83
C LEU A 30 -4.29 -34.23 -19.83
N VAL A 31 -3.59 -35.18 -20.48
CA VAL A 31 -2.13 -35.13 -20.59
C VAL A 31 -1.67 -33.93 -21.42
N LEU A 32 -2.34 -33.60 -22.50
CA LEU A 32 -2.04 -32.43 -23.31
C LEU A 32 -2.25 -31.13 -22.54
N VAL A 33 -3.35 -31.00 -21.78
CA VAL A 33 -3.62 -29.84 -20.93
C VAL A 33 -2.57 -29.73 -19.82
N ALA A 34 -2.20 -30.84 -19.17
CA ALA A 34 -1.15 -30.84 -18.15
C ALA A 34 0.22 -30.47 -18.71
N ALA A 35 0.56 -30.99 -19.89
CA ALA A 35 1.81 -30.65 -20.59
C ALA A 35 1.83 -29.17 -21.01
N GLY A 36 0.73 -28.65 -21.54
CA GLY A 36 0.59 -27.23 -21.89
C GLY A 36 0.70 -26.31 -20.66
N ALA A 37 0.03 -26.65 -19.57
CA ALA A 37 0.13 -25.91 -18.31
C ALA A 37 1.54 -25.96 -17.72
N GLY A 38 2.18 -27.13 -17.75
CA GLY A 38 3.57 -27.30 -17.29
C GLY A 38 4.55 -26.48 -18.13
N TRP A 39 4.37 -26.44 -19.47
CA TRP A 39 5.19 -25.62 -20.34
C TRP A 39 5.04 -24.12 -20.06
N VAL A 40 3.79 -23.64 -19.88
CA VAL A 40 3.52 -22.24 -19.52
C VAL A 40 4.17 -21.91 -18.17
N TYR A 41 4.02 -22.78 -17.19
CA TYR A 41 4.63 -22.60 -15.87
C TYR A 41 6.15 -22.46 -15.93
N VAL A 42 6.82 -23.39 -16.65
CA VAL A 42 8.29 -23.35 -16.79
C VAL A 42 8.75 -22.10 -17.54
N ARG A 43 8.02 -21.71 -18.58
CA ARG A 43 8.32 -20.49 -19.34
C ARG A 43 8.18 -19.24 -18.47
N LEU A 44 7.06 -19.06 -17.77
CA LEU A 44 6.85 -17.89 -16.92
C LEU A 44 7.85 -17.83 -15.77
N SER A 45 8.09 -18.96 -15.07
CA SER A 45 9.07 -19.00 -13.97
C SER A 45 10.51 -18.75 -14.44
N GLY A 46 10.86 -19.17 -15.67
CA GLY A 46 12.20 -18.94 -16.25
C GLY A 46 12.47 -17.50 -16.68
N ASN A 47 11.42 -16.69 -16.83
CA ASN A 47 11.53 -15.27 -17.23
C ASN A 47 11.68 -14.31 -16.05
N ILE A 48 11.38 -14.77 -14.82
CA ILE A 48 11.31 -13.88 -13.65
C ILE A 48 12.72 -13.56 -13.15
N ASP A 49 13.08 -12.29 -13.22
CA ASP A 49 14.29 -11.77 -12.60
C ASP A 49 14.06 -11.42 -11.13
N THR A 50 15.00 -11.81 -10.25
CA THR A 50 14.96 -11.49 -8.84
C THR A 50 16.19 -10.70 -8.41
N PHE A 51 16.01 -9.74 -7.51
CA PHE A 51 17.11 -9.04 -6.86
C PHE A 51 17.60 -9.78 -5.61
N ALA A 52 18.74 -9.37 -5.07
CA ALA A 52 19.39 -10.04 -3.94
C ALA A 52 18.69 -9.66 -2.61
N ALA A 53 18.04 -10.62 -1.96
CA ALA A 53 17.39 -10.42 -0.66
C ALA A 53 18.37 -10.17 0.49
N ASP A 54 19.64 -10.55 0.35
CA ASP A 54 20.68 -10.38 1.37
C ASP A 54 21.12 -8.90 1.55
N GLY A 55 20.66 -8.01 0.65
CA GLY A 55 20.79 -6.56 0.79
C GLY A 55 19.69 -5.92 1.63
N VAL A 56 18.64 -6.67 1.98
CA VAL A 56 17.59 -6.19 2.89
C VAL A 56 18.13 -6.20 4.32
N SER A 57 17.90 -5.11 5.07
CA SER A 57 18.38 -4.96 6.45
C SER A 57 17.89 -6.09 7.36
N GLY A 58 18.70 -6.49 8.32
CA GLY A 58 18.27 -7.38 9.41
C GLY A 58 17.35 -6.67 10.42
N GLU A 59 17.50 -5.35 10.55
CA GLU A 59 16.66 -4.49 11.41
C GLU A 59 15.51 -3.94 10.59
N ARG A 60 14.43 -4.71 10.49
CA ARG A 60 13.20 -4.36 9.77
C ARG A 60 12.06 -4.12 10.75
N PRO A 61 11.04 -3.35 10.36
CA PRO A 61 9.78 -3.30 11.12
C PRO A 61 9.19 -4.71 11.31
N ASP A 62 8.49 -4.93 12.43
CA ASP A 62 7.87 -6.21 12.74
C ASP A 62 6.86 -6.62 11.67
N ALA A 63 6.82 -7.92 11.34
CA ALA A 63 5.93 -8.48 10.33
C ALA A 63 4.44 -8.40 10.73
N ASP A 64 4.16 -8.33 12.05
CA ASP A 64 2.80 -8.36 12.59
C ASP A 64 2.17 -6.98 12.74
N THR A 65 2.83 -5.92 12.26
CA THR A 65 2.39 -4.54 12.49
C THR A 65 1.24 -4.10 11.60
N SER A 66 1.05 -4.72 10.42
CA SER A 66 -0.17 -4.57 9.63
C SER A 66 -0.68 -5.96 9.26
N LYS A 67 -1.99 -6.11 9.14
CA LYS A 67 -2.60 -7.34 8.63
C LYS A 67 -2.76 -7.31 7.12
N GLY A 68 -2.66 -6.11 6.54
CA GLY A 68 -2.58 -5.88 5.11
C GLY A 68 -1.19 -6.20 4.56
N GLU A 69 -1.05 -6.12 3.26
CA GLU A 69 0.16 -6.41 2.50
C GLU A 69 0.75 -5.13 1.91
N ASN A 70 2.05 -4.89 2.13
CA ASN A 70 2.76 -3.71 1.65
C ASN A 70 3.65 -4.08 0.47
N VAL A 71 3.38 -3.51 -0.69
CA VAL A 71 4.13 -3.73 -1.93
C VAL A 71 4.81 -2.46 -2.38
N LEU A 72 6.13 -2.45 -2.38
CA LEU A 72 6.91 -1.34 -2.93
C LEU A 72 7.04 -1.49 -4.44
N VAL A 73 6.52 -0.52 -5.19
CA VAL A 73 6.66 -0.46 -6.64
C VAL A 73 7.65 0.64 -7.00
N ILE A 74 8.69 0.28 -7.73
CA ILE A 74 9.79 1.17 -8.15
C ILE A 74 9.81 1.27 -9.67
N GLY A 75 9.66 2.48 -10.21
CA GLY A 75 9.96 2.79 -11.60
C GLY A 75 11.42 3.21 -11.74
N SER A 76 12.24 2.37 -12.35
CA SER A 76 13.66 2.62 -12.56
C SER A 76 13.93 3.30 -13.89
N ASP A 77 14.81 4.32 -13.87
CA ASP A 77 15.31 4.95 -15.10
C ASP A 77 16.65 4.37 -15.56
N ALA A 78 17.00 3.15 -15.12
CA ALA A 78 18.20 2.43 -15.56
C ALA A 78 18.29 2.38 -17.10
N ARG A 79 19.51 2.49 -17.63
CA ARG A 79 19.79 2.47 -19.07
C ARG A 79 20.37 1.15 -19.55
N THR A 80 20.65 0.25 -18.63
CA THR A 80 21.11 -1.12 -18.90
C THR A 80 20.06 -1.96 -19.62
N ALA A 81 20.40 -3.15 -20.07
CA ALA A 81 19.49 -4.14 -20.67
C ALA A 81 18.63 -3.63 -21.85
N GLY A 82 19.14 -2.67 -22.62
CA GLY A 82 18.44 -2.12 -23.80
C GLY A 82 17.56 -0.89 -23.51
N ASN A 83 17.38 -0.49 -22.25
CA ASN A 83 16.58 0.67 -21.86
C ASN A 83 17.10 2.00 -22.41
N SER A 84 18.41 2.10 -22.73
CA SER A 84 18.99 3.28 -23.37
C SER A 84 18.38 3.58 -24.75
N ALA A 85 17.86 2.58 -25.45
CA ALA A 85 17.17 2.76 -26.73
C ALA A 85 15.85 3.53 -26.59
N LEU A 86 15.14 3.33 -25.46
CA LEU A 86 13.86 3.98 -25.15
C LEU A 86 14.04 5.30 -24.42
N GLY A 87 15.00 5.36 -23.50
CA GLY A 87 15.20 6.50 -22.60
C GLY A 87 16.35 7.43 -22.98
N GLY A 88 17.23 7.04 -23.91
CA GLY A 88 18.49 7.73 -24.18
C GLY A 88 19.49 7.55 -23.02
N GLY A 89 20.62 8.25 -23.06
CA GLY A 89 21.64 8.24 -22.00
C GLY A 89 22.70 7.14 -22.13
N ASP A 90 23.59 7.07 -21.12
CA ASP A 90 24.66 6.07 -21.07
C ASP A 90 24.07 4.66 -20.80
N LYS A 91 24.38 3.71 -21.67
CA LYS A 91 23.92 2.31 -21.56
C LYS A 91 24.40 1.58 -20.30
N ASN A 92 25.37 2.11 -19.59
CA ASN A 92 25.90 1.55 -18.35
C ASN A 92 25.30 2.21 -17.09
N ASP A 93 24.43 3.21 -17.26
CA ASP A 93 23.78 3.88 -16.14
C ASP A 93 22.82 2.90 -15.43
N ILE A 94 23.12 2.60 -14.17
CA ILE A 94 22.32 1.71 -13.30
C ILE A 94 21.01 2.37 -12.83
N GLY A 95 20.85 3.68 -13.08
CA GLY A 95 19.62 4.42 -12.85
C GLY A 95 19.36 4.81 -11.41
N ARG A 96 18.16 5.42 -11.26
CA ARG A 96 17.57 5.85 -9.99
C ARG A 96 16.10 5.44 -9.95
N SER A 97 15.49 5.51 -8.78
CA SER A 97 14.04 5.38 -8.64
C SER A 97 13.36 6.71 -8.98
N ASP A 98 13.01 6.89 -10.26
CA ASP A 98 12.31 8.11 -10.71
C ASP A 98 10.83 8.15 -10.31
N THR A 99 10.27 6.98 -9.99
CA THR A 99 8.92 6.81 -9.46
C THR A 99 8.99 5.74 -8.37
N ALA A 100 8.40 6.01 -7.23
CA ALA A 100 8.21 5.01 -6.18
C ALA A 100 6.88 5.25 -5.48
N PHE A 101 6.15 4.17 -5.23
CA PHE A 101 4.99 4.20 -4.36
C PHE A 101 4.88 2.91 -3.55
N LEU A 102 4.38 3.06 -2.34
CA LEU A 102 4.03 1.96 -1.46
C LEU A 102 2.55 1.66 -1.65
N LEU A 103 2.24 0.51 -2.24
CA LEU A 103 0.88 -0.01 -2.33
C LEU A 103 0.59 -0.78 -1.05
N HIS A 104 -0.36 -0.30 -0.27
CA HIS A 104 -0.92 -1.02 0.87
C HIS A 104 -2.25 -1.65 0.45
N VAL A 105 -2.31 -2.97 0.47
CA VAL A 105 -3.53 -3.76 0.29
C VAL A 105 -4.07 -4.09 1.66
N TYR A 106 -5.23 -3.58 1.99
CA TYR A 106 -5.82 -3.82 3.31
C TYR A 106 -6.23 -5.28 3.51
N ALA A 107 -6.25 -5.72 4.75
CA ALA A 107 -6.52 -7.13 5.10
C ALA A 107 -7.93 -7.62 4.71
N ASP A 108 -8.84 -6.73 4.38
CA ASP A 108 -10.16 -7.09 3.83
C ASP A 108 -10.12 -7.49 2.35
N HIS A 109 -8.98 -7.29 1.66
CA HIS A 109 -8.77 -7.51 0.22
C HIS A 109 -9.78 -6.79 -0.70
N ARG A 110 -10.40 -5.71 -0.24
CA ARG A 110 -11.36 -4.88 -0.98
C ARG A 110 -10.89 -3.46 -1.17
N HIS A 111 -10.02 -3.00 -0.29
CA HIS A 111 -9.45 -1.66 -0.31
C HIS A 111 -7.96 -1.71 -0.61
N ALA A 112 -7.45 -0.66 -1.22
CA ALA A 112 -6.02 -0.45 -1.40
C ALA A 112 -5.70 1.05 -1.44
N VAL A 113 -4.49 1.41 -1.01
CA VAL A 113 -3.98 2.76 -1.20
C VAL A 113 -2.54 2.71 -1.71
N ALA A 114 -2.24 3.51 -2.72
CA ALA A 114 -0.90 3.70 -3.24
C ALA A 114 -0.37 5.06 -2.79
N VAL A 115 0.63 5.05 -1.91
CA VAL A 115 1.27 6.26 -1.38
C VAL A 115 2.54 6.55 -2.18
N SER A 116 2.51 7.58 -3.01
CA SER A 116 3.66 8.02 -3.82
C SER A 116 4.68 8.76 -2.96
N ILE A 117 5.95 8.44 -3.15
CA ILE A 117 7.09 9.11 -2.51
C ILE A 117 7.81 9.93 -3.58
N PRO A 118 7.81 11.28 -3.49
CA PRO A 118 8.51 12.12 -4.44
C PRO A 118 10.01 11.78 -4.48
N ARG A 119 10.58 11.67 -5.66
CA ARG A 119 11.99 11.27 -5.83
C ARG A 119 12.98 12.24 -5.18
N ASP A 120 12.61 13.53 -5.09
CA ASP A 120 13.43 14.61 -4.53
C ASP A 120 13.16 14.82 -3.03
N THR A 121 12.41 13.89 -2.36
CA THR A 121 12.17 13.94 -0.91
C THR A 121 13.48 13.75 -0.15
N LEU A 122 13.74 14.64 0.79
CA LEU A 122 14.89 14.54 1.70
C LEU A 122 14.57 13.53 2.80
N VAL A 123 15.38 12.47 2.86
CA VAL A 123 15.25 11.36 3.81
C VAL A 123 16.61 10.90 4.31
N ASP A 124 16.63 10.14 5.38
CA ASP A 124 17.83 9.45 5.82
C ASP A 124 17.90 8.08 5.10
N LEU A 125 18.99 7.86 4.36
CA LEU A 125 19.25 6.56 3.74
C LEU A 125 19.97 5.67 4.74
N PRO A 126 19.35 4.56 5.20
CA PRO A 126 19.98 3.61 6.11
C PRO A 126 21.15 2.88 5.44
N PRO A 127 21.93 2.08 6.18
CA PRO A 127 23.00 1.27 5.62
C PRO A 127 22.50 0.41 4.46
N CYS A 128 23.30 0.31 3.40
CA CYS A 128 23.02 -0.43 2.18
C CYS A 128 24.19 -1.37 1.89
N LYS A 129 23.91 -2.60 1.47
CA LYS A 129 24.90 -3.59 1.13
C LYS A 129 25.55 -3.29 -0.23
N LEU A 130 26.87 -3.28 -0.27
CA LEU A 130 27.69 -3.10 -1.47
C LEU A 130 28.05 -4.44 -2.13
N PRO A 131 28.53 -4.43 -3.39
CA PRO A 131 28.91 -5.66 -4.09
C PRO A 131 30.03 -6.45 -3.42
N ASP A 132 30.91 -5.79 -2.66
CA ASP A 132 31.99 -6.41 -1.89
C ASP A 132 31.53 -7.05 -0.57
N GLY A 133 30.22 -6.96 -0.27
CA GLY A 133 29.58 -7.49 0.94
C GLY A 133 29.63 -6.53 2.14
N SER A 134 30.31 -5.38 2.04
CA SER A 134 30.31 -4.36 3.08
C SER A 134 28.98 -3.59 3.10
N TRP A 135 28.75 -2.85 4.19
CA TRP A 135 27.57 -1.98 4.34
C TRP A 135 28.00 -0.52 4.40
N THR A 136 27.27 0.34 3.71
CA THR A 136 27.48 1.79 3.80
C THR A 136 27.12 2.32 5.18
N LYS A 137 27.59 3.53 5.48
CA LYS A 137 27.04 4.29 6.62
C LYS A 137 25.71 4.93 6.22
N THR A 138 24.87 5.24 7.22
CA THR A 138 23.68 6.08 7.02
C THR A 138 24.08 7.40 6.35
N ARG A 139 23.28 7.83 5.36
CA ARG A 139 23.44 9.11 4.66
C ARG A 139 22.24 9.99 5.01
N PRO A 140 22.37 10.92 5.95
CA PRO A 140 21.26 11.77 6.36
C PRO A 140 20.93 12.80 5.29
N ASN A 141 19.70 13.27 5.30
CA ASN A 141 19.19 14.38 4.48
C ASN A 141 19.57 14.27 2.99
N THR A 142 19.37 13.07 2.42
CA THR A 142 19.69 12.73 1.03
C THR A 142 18.41 12.55 0.23
N MET A 143 18.44 12.85 -1.07
CA MET A 143 17.28 12.62 -1.92
C MET A 143 16.89 11.13 -1.95
N PHE A 144 15.60 10.84 -1.81
CA PHE A 144 15.05 9.49 -1.81
C PHE A 144 15.49 8.65 -3.02
N ASN A 145 15.46 9.23 -4.22
CA ASN A 145 15.82 8.51 -5.44
C ASN A 145 17.29 8.05 -5.48
N ALA A 146 18.18 8.65 -4.68
CA ALA A 146 19.56 8.24 -4.58
C ALA A 146 19.72 6.86 -3.89
N ALA A 147 18.75 6.44 -3.08
CA ALA A 147 18.73 5.12 -2.44
C ALA A 147 18.94 4.00 -3.47
N TYR A 148 18.28 4.10 -4.62
CA TYR A 148 18.35 3.10 -5.69
C TYR A 148 19.77 2.92 -6.24
N SER A 149 20.60 3.95 -6.30
CA SER A 149 21.96 3.85 -6.82
C SER A 149 23.02 3.49 -5.76
N VAL A 150 22.68 3.50 -4.47
CA VAL A 150 23.65 3.23 -3.39
C VAL A 150 24.21 1.81 -3.43
N GLY A 151 23.38 0.83 -3.85
CA GLY A 151 23.79 -0.57 -3.93
C GLY A 151 24.73 -0.90 -5.10
N GLU A 152 25.01 0.09 -5.97
CA GLU A 152 25.98 0.01 -7.09
C GLU A 152 25.73 -1.11 -8.12
N THR A 153 24.69 -1.92 -7.96
CA THR A 153 24.30 -2.98 -8.89
C THR A 153 22.80 -3.10 -9.02
N ALA A 154 22.32 -3.53 -10.18
CA ALA A 154 20.90 -3.80 -10.42
C ALA A 154 20.29 -4.81 -9.41
N LYS A 155 21.10 -5.67 -8.81
CA LYS A 155 20.66 -6.66 -7.80
C LYS A 155 20.65 -6.12 -6.37
N GLY A 156 21.43 -5.09 -6.06
CA GLY A 156 21.49 -4.48 -4.71
C GLY A 156 20.60 -3.24 -4.56
N ASN A 157 20.39 -2.51 -5.64
CA ASN A 157 19.69 -1.24 -5.64
C ASN A 157 18.23 -1.31 -5.15
N PRO A 158 17.40 -2.31 -5.51
CA PRO A 158 16.04 -2.43 -4.98
C PRO A 158 16.00 -2.62 -3.48
N ALA A 159 16.90 -3.45 -2.91
CA ALA A 159 16.99 -3.68 -1.47
C ALA A 159 17.33 -2.39 -0.69
N CYS A 160 18.22 -1.54 -1.23
CA CYS A 160 18.54 -0.24 -0.63
C CYS A 160 17.35 0.70 -0.61
N THR A 161 16.56 0.74 -1.67
CA THR A 161 15.33 1.52 -1.73
C THR A 161 14.28 0.98 -0.75
N GLN A 162 14.14 -0.34 -0.66
CA GLN A 162 13.25 -1.00 0.31
C GLN A 162 13.63 -0.63 1.75
N ASN A 163 14.91 -0.76 2.13
CA ASN A 163 15.40 -0.38 3.45
C ASN A 163 15.06 1.09 3.77
N THR A 164 15.18 1.97 2.78
CA THR A 164 14.87 3.40 2.93
C THR A 164 13.37 3.63 3.15
N VAL A 165 12.50 2.92 2.42
CA VAL A 165 11.04 3.02 2.61
C VAL A 165 10.64 2.49 3.98
N GLU A 166 11.15 1.34 4.41
CA GLU A 166 10.88 0.77 5.73
C GLU A 166 11.34 1.71 6.86
N HIS A 167 12.51 2.34 6.69
CA HIS A 167 13.01 3.32 7.65
C HIS A 167 12.16 4.60 7.71
N LEU A 168 11.68 5.08 6.56
CA LEU A 168 10.86 6.28 6.43
C LEU A 168 9.46 6.10 7.00
N THR A 169 8.85 4.92 6.79
CA THR A 169 7.43 4.68 7.06
C THR A 169 7.18 3.89 8.35
N GLY A 170 8.17 3.15 8.83
CA GLY A 170 7.98 2.18 9.91
C GLY A 170 7.07 1.00 9.53
N LEU A 171 6.72 0.87 8.24
CA LEU A 171 5.94 -0.24 7.69
C LEU A 171 6.90 -1.27 7.08
N ARG A 172 6.65 -2.55 7.35
CA ARG A 172 7.38 -3.63 6.69
C ARG A 172 6.91 -3.75 5.25
N VAL A 173 7.85 -3.83 4.31
CA VAL A 173 7.57 -4.10 2.89
C VAL A 173 7.59 -5.62 2.65
N ASP A 174 6.47 -6.19 2.26
CA ASP A 174 6.32 -7.63 2.04
C ASP A 174 6.88 -8.01 0.68
N HIS A 175 6.60 -7.20 -0.34
CA HIS A 175 7.08 -7.40 -1.70
C HIS A 175 7.64 -6.13 -2.32
N THR A 176 8.63 -6.30 -3.18
CA THR A 176 9.20 -5.20 -3.97
C THR A 176 9.22 -5.59 -5.45
N VAL A 177 8.67 -4.71 -6.28
CA VAL A 177 8.59 -4.86 -7.73
C VAL A 177 9.29 -3.67 -8.39
N VAL A 178 10.23 -3.95 -9.27
CA VAL A 178 10.92 -2.94 -10.08
C VAL A 178 10.49 -3.08 -11.52
N VAL A 179 10.06 -1.97 -12.11
CA VAL A 179 9.68 -1.87 -13.53
C VAL A 179 10.62 -0.87 -14.20
N ASP A 180 11.31 -1.29 -15.24
CA ASP A 180 12.15 -0.42 -16.07
C ASP A 180 11.39 0.12 -17.30
N PHE A 181 12.03 0.92 -18.13
CA PHE A 181 11.39 1.53 -19.28
C PHE A 181 10.87 0.52 -20.30
N LYS A 182 11.67 -0.53 -20.56
CA LYS A 182 11.31 -1.60 -21.51
C LYS A 182 10.09 -2.33 -20.98
N GLY A 183 10.14 -2.73 -19.72
CA GLY A 183 9.03 -3.39 -19.05
C GLY A 183 7.75 -2.59 -19.06
N PHE A 184 7.84 -1.30 -18.74
CA PHE A 184 6.69 -0.41 -18.76
C PHE A 184 6.08 -0.30 -20.17
N ALA A 185 6.92 -0.12 -21.22
CA ALA A 185 6.44 -0.03 -22.60
C ALA A 185 5.77 -1.33 -23.04
N GLU A 186 6.38 -2.49 -22.79
CA GLU A 186 5.84 -3.81 -23.14
C GLU A 186 4.50 -4.10 -22.42
N LEU A 187 4.40 -3.79 -21.13
CA LEU A 187 3.15 -3.96 -20.38
C LEU A 187 2.03 -3.13 -20.99
N THR A 188 2.28 -1.87 -21.32
CA THR A 188 1.24 -1.00 -21.90
C THR A 188 0.83 -1.42 -23.31
N ASP A 189 1.73 -1.99 -24.12
CA ASP A 189 1.40 -2.55 -25.42
C ASP A 189 0.52 -3.81 -25.30
N VAL A 190 0.85 -4.71 -24.37
CA VAL A 190 0.11 -5.96 -24.16
C VAL A 190 -1.31 -5.69 -23.62
N VAL A 191 -1.50 -4.65 -22.80
CA VAL A 191 -2.86 -4.24 -22.34
C VAL A 191 -3.66 -3.58 -23.46
N GLY A 192 -3.04 -3.28 -24.61
CA GLY A 192 -3.69 -2.64 -25.75
C GLY A 192 -3.84 -1.13 -25.61
N GLY A 193 -3.02 -0.50 -24.75
CA GLY A 193 -3.03 0.93 -24.50
C GLY A 193 -3.78 1.35 -23.24
N VAL A 194 -3.45 2.54 -22.77
CA VAL A 194 -4.01 3.16 -21.56
C VAL A 194 -4.60 4.51 -21.94
N GLU A 195 -5.80 4.77 -21.47
CA GLU A 195 -6.50 6.05 -21.68
C GLU A 195 -5.87 7.15 -20.81
N VAL A 196 -5.52 8.25 -21.44
CA VAL A 196 -4.97 9.42 -20.78
C VAL A 196 -5.65 10.68 -21.29
N CYS A 197 -5.63 11.75 -20.47
CA CYS A 197 -6.17 13.02 -20.86
C CYS A 197 -5.14 14.13 -20.64
N LEU A 198 -5.01 15.02 -21.63
CA LEU A 198 -4.06 16.14 -21.59
C LEU A 198 -4.80 17.48 -21.59
N PRO A 199 -4.37 18.44 -20.73
CA PRO A 199 -4.97 19.78 -20.69
C PRO A 199 -4.67 20.61 -21.93
N GLN A 200 -3.59 20.30 -22.65
CA GLN A 200 -3.12 21.03 -23.84
C GLN A 200 -2.28 20.15 -24.76
N ASP A 201 -1.99 20.64 -25.98
CA ASP A 201 -1.08 19.99 -26.92
C ASP A 201 0.35 19.95 -26.36
N VAL A 202 1.03 18.81 -26.52
CA VAL A 202 2.42 18.58 -26.10
C VAL A 202 3.31 18.31 -27.29
N TYR A 203 4.50 18.90 -27.29
CA TYR A 203 5.44 18.86 -28.41
C TYR A 203 6.78 18.25 -28.02
N GLN A 204 7.62 17.90 -28.99
CA GLN A 204 8.91 17.27 -28.75
C GLN A 204 9.83 18.07 -27.79
N ARG A 205 9.73 19.41 -27.79
CA ARG A 205 10.49 20.27 -26.88
C ARG A 205 10.06 20.12 -25.43
N ASP A 206 8.80 19.81 -25.20
CA ASP A 206 8.26 19.60 -23.83
C ASP A 206 8.81 18.32 -23.20
N LEU A 207 9.13 17.31 -24.02
CA LEU A 207 9.82 16.10 -23.58
C LEU A 207 11.36 16.31 -23.49
N ASN A 208 11.93 17.07 -24.44
CA ASN A 208 13.36 17.38 -24.47
C ASN A 208 13.59 18.90 -24.57
N PRO A 209 13.77 19.61 -23.45
CA PRO A 209 13.88 21.08 -23.42
C PRO A 209 15.13 21.63 -24.09
N HIS A 210 16.15 20.79 -24.37
CA HIS A 210 17.36 21.20 -25.06
C HIS A 210 17.19 21.36 -26.58
N ARG A 211 16.00 21.03 -27.13
CA ARG A 211 15.73 21.26 -28.57
C ARG A 211 15.61 22.75 -28.87
N ALA A 212 16.25 23.18 -29.94
CA ALA A 212 16.19 24.55 -30.42
C ALA A 212 14.79 24.94 -30.90
N THR A 213 14.02 23.99 -31.46
CA THR A 213 12.67 24.21 -32.02
C THR A 213 11.62 23.42 -31.25
N ARG A 214 10.35 23.86 -31.32
CA ARG A 214 9.22 23.20 -30.70
C ARG A 214 9.07 21.73 -31.17
N GLY A 215 9.39 21.44 -32.41
CA GLY A 215 9.30 20.12 -33.02
C GLY A 215 7.87 19.69 -33.32
N ALA A 216 7.69 18.40 -33.65
CA ALA A 216 6.40 17.81 -33.94
C ALA A 216 5.54 17.69 -32.67
N ARG A 217 4.21 17.74 -32.82
CA ARG A 217 3.27 17.44 -31.75
C ARG A 217 3.34 15.95 -31.41
N LEU A 218 3.58 15.64 -30.12
CA LEU A 218 3.60 14.30 -29.57
C LEU A 218 2.22 13.85 -29.14
N PHE A 219 1.49 14.74 -28.43
CA PHE A 219 0.15 14.49 -27.92
C PHE A 219 -0.77 15.65 -28.21
N ALA A 220 -2.01 15.34 -28.57
CA ALA A 220 -3.07 16.33 -28.71
C ALA A 220 -3.69 16.62 -27.33
N LYS A 221 -4.31 17.79 -27.18
CA LYS A 221 -5.19 18.08 -26.06
C LYS A 221 -6.37 17.10 -26.05
N GLY A 222 -6.83 16.72 -24.84
CA GLY A 222 -7.99 15.87 -24.61
C GLY A 222 -7.62 14.41 -24.40
N GLU A 223 -8.64 13.58 -24.53
CA GLU A 223 -8.60 12.15 -24.29
C GLU A 223 -7.94 11.39 -25.44
N GLN A 224 -7.05 10.45 -25.12
CA GLN A 224 -6.40 9.61 -26.11
C GLN A 224 -5.84 8.34 -25.47
N GLU A 225 -5.66 7.29 -26.27
CA GLU A 225 -5.03 6.04 -25.87
C GLU A 225 -3.54 6.07 -26.19
N VAL A 226 -2.70 5.66 -25.22
CA VAL A 226 -1.24 5.59 -25.38
C VAL A 226 -0.71 4.23 -24.96
N SER A 227 0.29 3.72 -25.71
CA SER A 227 0.98 2.47 -25.41
C SER A 227 2.48 2.56 -25.77
N GLY A 228 3.27 1.61 -25.33
CA GLY A 228 4.69 1.49 -25.67
C GLY A 228 5.49 2.75 -25.38
N GLN A 229 6.25 3.20 -26.37
CA GLN A 229 7.07 4.43 -26.27
C GLN A 229 6.21 5.69 -25.97
N LYS A 230 4.99 5.79 -26.51
CA LYS A 230 4.11 6.93 -26.23
C LYS A 230 3.66 6.97 -24.79
N ALA A 231 3.33 5.81 -24.20
CA ALA A 231 2.99 5.73 -22.79
C ALA A 231 4.19 6.13 -21.91
N LEU A 232 5.40 5.66 -22.26
CA LEU A 232 6.63 6.03 -21.57
C LEU A 232 6.93 7.53 -21.68
N ASP A 233 6.78 8.13 -22.87
CA ASP A 233 6.95 9.56 -23.08
C ASP A 233 5.96 10.36 -22.25
N TYR A 234 4.68 9.95 -22.21
CA TYR A 234 3.63 10.60 -21.42
C TYR A 234 3.97 10.68 -19.92
N VAL A 235 4.38 9.59 -19.29
CA VAL A 235 4.70 9.57 -17.85
C VAL A 235 6.00 10.31 -17.52
N ARG A 236 6.85 10.57 -18.51
CA ARG A 236 8.16 11.25 -18.38
C ARG A 236 8.13 12.76 -18.70
N ILE A 237 7.09 13.27 -19.33
CA ILE A 237 6.98 14.70 -19.65
C ILE A 237 7.17 15.55 -18.38
N ARG A 238 8.04 16.55 -18.45
CA ARG A 238 8.31 17.47 -17.35
C ARG A 238 7.89 18.90 -17.66
N HIS A 239 7.76 19.25 -18.93
CA HIS A 239 7.44 20.60 -19.38
C HIS A 239 6.18 20.56 -20.25
N GLY A 240 5.49 21.69 -20.36
CA GLY A 240 4.29 21.80 -21.20
C GLY A 240 3.03 21.18 -20.59
N ILE A 241 3.05 20.65 -19.36
CA ILE A 241 1.87 20.21 -18.61
C ILE A 241 2.06 20.61 -17.15
N GLY A 242 1.08 21.33 -16.59
CA GLY A 242 1.13 21.84 -15.22
C GLY A 242 2.30 22.80 -14.99
N ASP A 243 2.76 22.89 -13.76
CA ASP A 243 3.88 23.76 -13.33
C ASP A 243 5.28 23.15 -13.62
N GLY A 244 5.34 21.93 -14.15
CA GLY A 244 6.59 21.21 -14.40
C GLY A 244 7.25 20.63 -13.14
N SER A 245 6.59 20.71 -11.99
CA SER A 245 7.09 20.16 -10.72
C SER A 245 7.14 18.64 -10.71
N ASP A 246 7.88 18.09 -9.76
CA ASP A 246 7.88 16.66 -9.49
C ASP A 246 6.49 16.17 -8.99
N ILE A 247 5.82 17.00 -8.21
CA ILE A 247 4.48 16.72 -7.68
C ILE A 247 3.43 16.63 -8.80
N GLY A 248 3.43 17.58 -9.74
CA GLY A 248 2.55 17.54 -10.90
C GLY A 248 2.77 16.29 -11.76
N ARG A 249 4.05 15.85 -11.90
CA ARG A 249 4.36 14.60 -12.56
C ARG A 249 3.82 13.38 -11.81
N ILE A 250 3.93 13.34 -10.49
CA ILE A 250 3.38 12.26 -9.65
C ILE A 250 1.86 12.15 -9.83
N LYS A 251 1.11 13.25 -9.75
CA LYS A 251 -0.34 13.26 -9.99
C LYS A 251 -0.69 12.67 -11.36
N ARG A 252 0.07 13.01 -12.40
CA ARG A 252 -0.12 12.44 -13.74
C ARG A 252 0.21 10.95 -13.80
N GLN A 253 1.27 10.49 -13.12
CA GLN A 253 1.61 9.08 -13.01
C GLN A 253 0.54 8.30 -12.24
N GLN A 254 0.00 8.86 -11.16
CA GLN A 254 -1.14 8.27 -10.42
C GLN A 254 -2.37 8.12 -11.33
N ALA A 255 -2.72 9.16 -12.11
CA ALA A 255 -3.80 9.09 -13.08
C ALA A 255 -3.57 8.00 -14.13
N PHE A 256 -2.32 7.86 -14.62
CA PHE A 256 -1.95 6.81 -15.56
C PHE A 256 -2.11 5.41 -14.96
N VAL A 257 -1.60 5.17 -13.74
CA VAL A 257 -1.71 3.88 -13.06
C VAL A 257 -3.18 3.54 -12.76
N ALA A 258 -3.99 4.53 -12.36
CA ALA A 258 -5.43 4.37 -12.18
C ALA A 258 -6.11 3.90 -13.48
N SER A 259 -5.83 4.57 -14.61
CA SER A 259 -6.36 4.20 -15.93
C SER A 259 -5.87 2.81 -16.39
N LEU A 260 -4.58 2.47 -16.14
CA LEU A 260 -4.05 1.15 -16.41
C LEU A 260 -4.78 0.06 -15.62
N LEU A 261 -4.99 0.28 -14.33
CA LEU A 261 -5.73 -0.66 -13.47
C LEU A 261 -7.17 -0.83 -13.94
N LYS A 262 -7.84 0.27 -14.29
CA LYS A 262 -9.20 0.28 -14.86
C LYS A 262 -9.24 -0.52 -16.17
N LYS A 263 -8.27 -0.33 -17.07
CA LYS A 263 -8.15 -1.07 -18.34
C LYS A 263 -8.00 -2.58 -18.11
N VAL A 264 -7.07 -2.99 -17.24
CA VAL A 264 -6.85 -4.41 -16.91
C VAL A 264 -8.10 -5.05 -16.33
N LYS A 265 -8.83 -4.37 -15.44
CA LYS A 265 -10.07 -4.88 -14.85
C LYS A 265 -11.22 -4.92 -15.86
N SER A 266 -11.40 -3.90 -16.69
CA SER A 266 -12.48 -3.82 -17.68
C SER A 266 -12.36 -4.85 -18.78
N ASP A 267 -11.14 -5.16 -19.21
CA ASP A 267 -10.85 -6.13 -20.26
C ASP A 267 -11.14 -7.58 -19.84
N GLY A 268 -11.30 -7.80 -18.55
CA GLY A 268 -11.59 -9.08 -17.94
C GLY A 268 -10.37 -9.99 -17.85
N LEU A 269 -10.34 -10.77 -16.77
CA LEU A 269 -9.27 -11.71 -16.45
C LEU A 269 -9.44 -13.04 -17.19
N THR A 270 -9.58 -13.00 -18.53
CA THR A 270 -9.68 -14.22 -19.34
C THR A 270 -8.29 -14.82 -19.61
N PRO A 271 -8.16 -16.16 -19.72
CA PRO A 271 -6.87 -16.80 -19.99
C PRO A 271 -6.15 -16.28 -21.24
N THR A 272 -6.91 -15.90 -22.27
CA THR A 272 -6.39 -15.37 -23.53
C THR A 272 -5.75 -13.99 -23.39
N LYS A 273 -6.15 -13.20 -22.40
CA LYS A 273 -5.57 -11.89 -22.07
C LYS A 273 -4.56 -11.95 -20.93
N LEU A 274 -4.81 -12.81 -19.96
CA LEU A 274 -3.91 -12.97 -18.80
C LEU A 274 -2.57 -13.60 -19.15
N LEU A 275 -2.53 -14.59 -20.08
CA LEU A 275 -1.27 -15.24 -20.45
C LEU A 275 -0.26 -14.28 -21.11
N PRO A 276 -0.64 -13.46 -22.13
CA PRO A 276 0.26 -12.44 -22.67
C PRO A 276 0.70 -11.41 -21.64
N LEU A 277 -0.21 -10.97 -20.77
CA LEU A 277 0.08 -10.02 -19.69
C LEU A 277 1.07 -10.62 -18.68
N ALA A 278 0.88 -11.87 -18.28
CA ALA A 278 1.78 -12.57 -17.38
C ALA A 278 3.17 -12.80 -18.02
N ASP A 279 3.20 -13.15 -19.31
CA ASP A 279 4.47 -13.33 -20.05
C ASP A 279 5.22 -11.99 -20.14
N ALA A 280 4.56 -10.90 -20.50
CA ALA A 280 5.14 -9.56 -20.50
C ALA A 280 5.60 -9.13 -19.10
N ALA A 281 4.76 -9.29 -18.08
CA ALA A 281 5.10 -8.94 -16.72
C ALA A 281 6.34 -9.69 -16.21
N THR A 282 6.41 -11.01 -16.42
CA THR A 282 7.55 -11.82 -15.97
C THR A 282 8.85 -11.50 -16.68
N GLN A 283 8.81 -10.98 -17.92
CA GLN A 283 9.99 -10.55 -18.67
C GLN A 283 10.42 -9.11 -18.39
N SER A 284 9.53 -8.33 -17.78
CA SER A 284 9.62 -6.86 -17.71
C SER A 284 9.82 -6.33 -16.30
N MET A 285 9.75 -7.21 -15.29
CA MET A 285 9.86 -6.83 -13.88
C MET A 285 10.99 -7.59 -13.21
N THR A 286 11.68 -6.90 -12.30
CA THR A 286 12.56 -7.52 -11.31
C THR A 286 11.83 -7.51 -9.97
N VAL A 287 11.71 -8.66 -9.31
CA VAL A 287 10.93 -8.80 -8.08
C VAL A 287 11.79 -9.32 -6.93
N ASP A 288 11.28 -9.21 -5.71
CA ASP A 288 11.89 -9.89 -4.57
C ASP A 288 11.75 -11.42 -4.70
N PRO A 289 12.58 -12.22 -4.00
CA PRO A 289 12.50 -13.68 -4.05
C PRO A 289 11.16 -14.26 -3.55
N GLY A 290 10.38 -13.47 -2.80
CA GLY A 290 9.02 -13.82 -2.38
C GLY A 290 8.07 -13.99 -3.57
N LEU A 291 8.27 -13.22 -4.64
CA LEU A 291 7.51 -13.28 -5.90
C LEU A 291 8.28 -14.01 -7.03
N GLY A 292 9.43 -14.60 -6.75
CA GLY A 292 10.37 -15.16 -7.73
C GLY A 292 9.91 -16.43 -8.44
N SER A 293 8.62 -16.79 -8.47
CA SER A 293 8.09 -17.91 -9.25
C SER A 293 6.68 -17.63 -9.76
N ALA A 294 6.30 -18.31 -10.84
CA ALA A 294 4.99 -18.07 -11.48
C ALA A 294 3.80 -18.33 -10.56
N ASP A 295 3.86 -19.37 -9.72
CA ASP A 295 2.81 -19.69 -8.74
C ASP A 295 2.65 -18.59 -7.67
N LYS A 296 3.75 -18.02 -7.19
CA LYS A 296 3.73 -16.92 -6.24
C LYS A 296 3.17 -15.64 -6.85
N LEU A 297 3.58 -15.29 -8.08
CA LEU A 297 3.01 -14.14 -8.81
C LEU A 297 1.52 -14.33 -9.10
N ILE A 298 1.08 -15.54 -9.47
CA ILE A 298 -0.34 -15.83 -9.67
C ILE A 298 -1.10 -15.69 -8.35
N SER A 299 -0.56 -16.23 -7.26
CA SER A 299 -1.19 -16.12 -5.93
C SER A 299 -1.33 -14.67 -5.50
N PHE A 300 -0.27 -13.88 -5.70
CA PHE A 300 -0.29 -12.44 -5.46
C PHE A 300 -1.33 -11.71 -6.34
N ALA A 301 -1.33 -11.96 -7.65
CA ALA A 301 -2.34 -11.36 -8.55
C ALA A 301 -3.78 -11.76 -8.17
N MET A 302 -3.97 -12.98 -7.67
CA MET A 302 -5.28 -13.45 -7.20
C MET A 302 -5.71 -12.80 -5.87
N SER A 303 -4.76 -12.39 -4.99
CA SER A 303 -5.09 -11.63 -3.79
C SER A 303 -5.64 -10.23 -4.11
N LEU A 304 -5.23 -9.67 -5.25
CA LEU A 304 -5.66 -8.34 -5.71
C LEU A 304 -6.98 -8.32 -6.51
N LYS A 305 -7.52 -9.49 -6.87
CA LYS A 305 -8.66 -9.59 -7.81
C LYS A 305 -9.95 -8.92 -7.30
N ASP A 306 -10.19 -9.00 -6.00
CA ASP A 306 -11.42 -8.54 -5.35
C ASP A 306 -11.35 -7.06 -4.91
N ILE A 307 -10.18 -6.40 -5.07
CA ILE A 307 -10.02 -4.98 -4.78
C ILE A 307 -10.90 -4.17 -5.73
N ASP A 308 -11.74 -3.30 -5.20
CA ASP A 308 -12.61 -2.43 -6.00
C ASP A 308 -11.85 -1.18 -6.47
N LEU A 309 -12.12 -0.70 -7.70
CA LEU A 309 -11.48 0.51 -8.24
C LEU A 309 -11.88 1.76 -7.44
N GLY A 310 -13.14 1.86 -7.02
CA GLY A 310 -13.62 2.97 -6.19
C GLY A 310 -12.97 3.00 -4.80
N ASN A 311 -12.55 1.82 -4.31
CA ASN A 311 -11.86 1.66 -3.02
C ASN A 311 -10.32 1.66 -3.16
N THR A 312 -9.79 1.89 -4.36
CA THR A 312 -8.36 2.04 -4.60
C THR A 312 -8.01 3.51 -4.69
N LYS A 313 -7.22 4.00 -3.74
CA LYS A 313 -6.86 5.43 -3.65
C LYS A 313 -5.38 5.64 -3.95
N PHE A 314 -5.08 6.77 -4.61
CA PHE A 314 -3.73 7.23 -4.87
C PHE A 314 -3.51 8.54 -4.12
N VAL A 315 -2.48 8.60 -3.30
CA VAL A 315 -2.09 9.79 -2.54
C VAL A 315 -0.59 10.03 -2.66
N THR A 316 -0.16 11.22 -2.32
CA THR A 316 1.26 11.53 -2.14
C THR A 316 1.52 11.68 -0.64
N ILE A 317 2.67 11.16 -0.16
CA ILE A 317 3.11 11.39 1.23
C ILE A 317 2.94 12.88 1.58
N PRO A 318 2.49 13.25 2.80
CA PRO A 318 2.42 14.64 3.22
C PRO A 318 3.76 15.36 3.03
N TRP A 319 3.74 16.44 2.25
CA TRP A 319 4.96 17.09 1.78
C TRP A 319 4.88 18.62 1.81
N ARG A 320 6.04 19.26 1.86
CA ARG A 320 6.25 20.69 1.63
C ARG A 320 7.50 20.92 0.81
N TYR A 321 7.57 22.03 0.12
CA TYR A 321 8.83 22.42 -0.52
C TYR A 321 9.86 22.85 0.52
N GLU A 322 11.11 22.41 0.32
CA GLU A 322 12.29 22.85 1.04
C GLU A 322 13.37 23.26 0.02
N GLY A 323 13.35 24.54 -0.34
CA GLY A 323 14.11 25.04 -1.49
C GLY A 323 13.66 24.39 -2.78
N SER A 324 14.57 23.73 -3.51
CA SER A 324 14.30 22.96 -4.72
C SER A 324 13.99 21.48 -4.44
N ARG A 325 13.83 21.09 -3.19
CA ARG A 325 13.58 19.72 -2.73
C ARG A 325 12.23 19.60 -2.04
N VAL A 326 11.93 18.42 -1.59
CA VAL A 326 10.69 18.08 -0.88
C VAL A 326 11.05 17.56 0.50
N ALA A 327 10.39 18.07 1.53
CA ALA A 327 10.46 17.56 2.89
C ALA A 327 9.14 16.93 3.29
N VAL A 328 9.20 15.89 4.10
CA VAL A 328 8.03 15.24 4.70
C VAL A 328 7.44 16.16 5.77
N VAL A 329 6.12 16.28 5.80
CA VAL A 329 5.41 17.06 6.80
C VAL A 329 5.00 16.16 7.97
N GLN A 330 5.52 16.47 9.14
CA GLN A 330 5.13 15.85 10.39
C GLN A 330 4.18 16.79 11.18
N PRO A 331 3.20 16.28 11.92
CA PRO A 331 2.91 14.86 12.21
C PRO A 331 2.03 14.14 11.16
N ASP A 332 1.66 14.82 10.08
CA ASP A 332 0.72 14.31 9.07
C ASP A 332 1.16 12.97 8.45
N ALA A 333 2.47 12.81 8.21
CA ALA A 333 3.01 11.58 7.67
C ALA A 333 2.93 10.44 8.69
N ASP A 334 3.18 10.71 9.98
CA ASP A 334 3.08 9.70 11.04
C ASP A 334 1.64 9.22 11.20
N ALA A 335 0.65 10.13 11.10
CA ALA A 335 -0.77 9.78 11.12
C ALA A 335 -1.15 8.88 9.92
N LEU A 336 -0.64 9.19 8.71
CA LEU A 336 -0.84 8.35 7.54
C LEU A 336 -0.27 6.94 7.75
N TRP A 337 0.98 6.82 8.21
CA TRP A 337 1.62 5.52 8.42
C TRP A 337 0.97 4.72 9.55
N ALA A 338 0.54 5.38 10.62
CA ALA A 338 -0.21 4.75 11.72
C ALA A 338 -1.56 4.20 11.23
N SER A 339 -2.28 4.95 10.37
CA SER A 339 -3.54 4.50 9.79
C SER A 339 -3.35 3.22 8.95
N LEU A 340 -2.32 3.18 8.08
CA LEU A 340 -2.02 2.00 7.28
C LEU A 340 -1.59 0.81 8.15
N LYS A 341 -0.79 1.04 9.17
CA LYS A 341 -0.38 0.02 10.13
C LYS A 341 -1.55 -0.64 10.85
N ASP A 342 -2.61 0.11 11.09
CA ASP A 342 -3.82 -0.35 11.76
C ASP A 342 -4.90 -0.85 10.77
N ASP A 343 -4.59 -1.00 9.48
CA ASP A 343 -5.55 -1.34 8.42
C ASP A 343 -6.78 -0.41 8.39
N ARG A 344 -6.57 0.89 8.57
CA ARG A 344 -7.61 1.91 8.42
C ARG A 344 -7.50 2.62 7.09
N THR A 345 -8.61 2.75 6.41
CA THR A 345 -8.71 3.52 5.16
C THR A 345 -8.48 5.02 5.41
N LEU A 346 -8.28 5.80 4.35
CA LEU A 346 -8.00 7.25 4.46
C LEU A 346 -9.16 8.03 5.12
N ASP A 347 -10.38 7.53 5.06
CA ASP A 347 -11.57 8.07 5.73
C ASP A 347 -11.76 7.51 7.15
N GLY A 348 -10.80 6.71 7.65
CA GLY A 348 -10.79 6.16 9.00
C GLY A 348 -11.59 4.86 9.18
N ALA A 349 -12.20 4.31 8.12
CA ALA A 349 -12.95 3.05 8.21
C ALA A 349 -12.02 1.86 8.51
N ASP A 350 -12.49 0.88 9.28
CA ASP A 350 -11.76 -0.37 9.59
C ASP A 350 -11.80 -1.32 8.40
N ALA A 351 -10.65 -1.58 7.79
CA ALA A 351 -10.43 -2.51 6.69
C ALA A 351 -9.60 -3.74 7.11
N SER A 352 -9.54 -4.06 8.42
CA SER A 352 -8.76 -5.19 8.98
C SER A 352 -9.35 -6.58 8.69
N GLY A 353 -10.43 -6.68 7.93
CA GLY A 353 -11.07 -7.95 7.56
C GLY A 353 -11.75 -8.70 8.73
N LYS A 354 -11.78 -8.15 9.94
CA LYS A 354 -12.37 -8.79 11.12
C LYS A 354 -13.91 -8.90 11.08
N ASN A 355 -14.57 -8.26 10.11
CA ASN A 355 -16.03 -8.20 10.02
C ASN A 355 -16.68 -9.32 9.19
N GLY A 356 -16.02 -10.46 8.99
CA GLY A 356 -16.55 -11.62 8.25
C GLY A 356 -17.50 -12.51 9.05
N LYS A 357 -18.34 -11.98 9.95
CA LYS A 357 -19.57 -12.59 10.47
C LYS A 357 -20.41 -11.53 11.17
N ARG A 358 -21.22 -10.84 10.40
CA ARG A 358 -22.45 -10.23 10.92
C ARG A 358 -23.60 -10.67 10.04
N ASP A 359 -24.27 -11.72 10.46
CA ASP A 359 -25.67 -11.95 10.13
C ASP A 359 -26.51 -10.88 10.81
N GLN A 360 -27.24 -10.13 9.97
CA GLN A 360 -28.47 -9.35 10.19
C GLN A 360 -28.50 -8.06 11.03
N PRO A 361 -29.40 -7.13 10.66
CA PRO A 361 -29.38 -5.74 11.09
C PRO A 361 -30.04 -5.56 12.43
N GLY A 362 -29.23 -5.45 13.44
CA GLY A 362 -29.62 -4.93 14.72
C GLY A 362 -28.61 -3.84 15.08
N GLY A 363 -29.04 -2.59 15.07
CA GLY A 363 -28.29 -1.38 15.36
C GLY A 363 -26.96 -1.56 16.07
N ALA A 364 -25.87 -1.54 15.29
CA ALA A 364 -24.55 -1.31 15.85
C ALA A 364 -24.38 0.21 15.93
N GLU A 365 -24.58 0.72 17.14
CA GLU A 365 -24.05 1.99 17.57
C GLU A 365 -22.56 2.04 17.13
N SER A 366 -22.28 2.88 16.13
CA SER A 366 -20.96 3.42 15.86
C SER A 366 -20.42 3.81 17.23
N ALA A 367 -19.25 3.32 17.63
CA ALA A 367 -18.63 3.78 18.85
C ALA A 367 -18.37 5.28 18.66
N ALA A 368 -19.28 6.10 19.14
CA ALA A 368 -19.15 7.53 19.12
C ALA A 368 -17.80 7.91 19.73
N PRO A 369 -17.14 8.98 19.24
CA PRO A 369 -15.94 9.51 19.87
C PRO A 369 -16.16 9.61 21.37
N VAL A 370 -15.11 9.30 22.15
CA VAL A 370 -15.22 9.38 23.62
C VAL A 370 -15.44 10.85 23.96
N SER A 371 -16.69 11.27 23.93
CA SER A 371 -17.09 12.59 24.41
C SER A 371 -17.58 12.44 25.86
N GLY A 372 -16.95 13.21 26.70
CA GLY A 372 -17.32 13.31 28.11
C GLY A 372 -18.46 14.30 28.36
N ASP A 373 -19.18 14.76 27.33
CA ASP A 373 -20.21 15.76 27.43
C ASP A 373 -21.27 15.38 28.53
N GLY A 374 -21.39 16.23 29.54
CA GLY A 374 -22.22 15.99 30.70
C GLY A 374 -21.70 14.99 31.74
N VAL A 375 -20.44 14.49 31.60
CA VAL A 375 -19.84 13.59 32.59
C VAL A 375 -18.85 14.33 33.50
N ALA A 376 -19.19 14.42 34.78
CA ALA A 376 -18.35 15.02 35.81
C ALA A 376 -17.45 13.96 36.47
N VAL A 377 -16.14 14.23 36.55
CA VAL A 377 -15.10 13.29 37.03
C VAL A 377 -14.21 13.97 38.07
N ALA A 378 -14.03 13.35 39.24
CA ALA A 378 -13.00 13.76 40.21
C ALA A 378 -11.75 12.87 40.05
N VAL A 379 -10.56 13.45 40.10
CA VAL A 379 -9.28 12.75 39.87
C VAL A 379 -8.44 12.77 41.13
N TYR A 380 -8.03 11.60 41.60
CA TYR A 380 -7.16 11.41 42.74
C TYR A 380 -5.82 10.76 42.35
N ASN A 381 -4.73 11.34 42.84
CA ASN A 381 -3.40 10.74 42.68
C ASN A 381 -3.17 9.70 43.79
N GLY A 382 -3.26 8.43 43.48
CA GLY A 382 -2.95 7.29 44.36
C GLY A 382 -1.50 6.85 44.35
N THR A 383 -0.58 7.71 43.86
CA THR A 383 0.86 7.46 43.79
C THR A 383 1.67 8.62 44.38
N THR A 384 2.97 8.42 44.55
CA THR A 384 3.93 9.47 44.96
C THR A 384 4.42 10.34 43.81
N VAL A 385 3.99 10.07 42.54
CA VAL A 385 4.43 10.82 41.36
C VAL A 385 3.75 12.18 41.30
N THR A 386 4.53 13.24 41.42
CA THR A 386 4.02 14.63 41.40
C THR A 386 3.45 14.97 40.00
N GLY A 387 2.30 15.69 39.99
CA GLY A 387 1.67 16.15 38.74
C GLY A 387 0.79 15.12 38.04
N LEU A 388 0.72 13.88 38.52
CA LEU A 388 -0.02 12.80 37.87
C LEU A 388 -1.50 13.12 37.67
N ALA A 389 -2.17 13.65 38.72
CA ALA A 389 -3.58 14.04 38.67
C ALA A 389 -3.84 15.19 37.69
N ALA A 390 -2.91 16.16 37.59
CA ALA A 390 -3.04 17.27 36.65
C ALA A 390 -2.92 16.78 35.20
N ARG A 391 -2.04 15.81 34.92
CA ARG A 391 -1.91 15.19 33.62
C ARG A 391 -3.20 14.46 33.22
N ALA A 392 -3.74 13.63 34.08
CA ALA A 392 -5.00 12.93 33.86
C ALA A 392 -6.18 13.87 33.67
N ALA A 393 -6.23 14.96 34.46
CA ALA A 393 -7.25 15.99 34.35
C ALA A 393 -7.22 16.69 32.98
N LYS A 394 -6.02 16.98 32.48
CA LYS A 394 -5.81 17.55 31.13
C LYS A 394 -6.38 16.60 30.08
N THR A 395 -6.01 15.32 30.11
CA THR A 395 -6.51 14.30 29.18
C THR A 395 -8.04 14.20 29.20
N LEU A 396 -8.66 14.22 30.39
CA LEU A 396 -10.13 14.21 30.53
C LEU A 396 -10.75 15.44 29.88
N THR A 397 -10.18 16.63 30.11
CA THR A 397 -10.70 17.89 29.56
C THR A 397 -10.59 17.97 28.04
N GLU A 398 -9.51 17.42 27.47
CA GLU A 398 -9.32 17.31 26.02
C GLU A 398 -10.37 16.43 25.34
N HIS A 399 -11.07 15.58 26.10
CA HIS A 399 -12.16 14.72 25.63
C HIS A 399 -13.55 15.16 26.17
N ASP A 400 -13.72 16.44 26.44
CA ASP A 400 -14.99 17.08 26.87
C ASP A 400 -15.55 16.61 28.24
N PHE A 401 -14.74 15.89 29.04
CA PHE A 401 -15.14 15.57 30.43
C PHE A 401 -14.99 16.79 31.33
N THR A 402 -15.96 16.97 32.23
CA THR A 402 -15.89 18.02 33.23
C THR A 402 -15.14 17.53 34.47
N VAL A 403 -13.88 17.99 34.63
CA VAL A 403 -13.09 17.64 35.81
C VAL A 403 -13.55 18.50 36.99
N THR A 404 -14.14 17.86 38.02
CA THR A 404 -14.67 18.55 39.20
C THR A 404 -13.60 18.90 40.23
N GLY A 405 -12.44 18.27 40.13
CA GLY A 405 -11.32 18.56 41.02
C GLY A 405 -10.19 17.52 40.91
N THR A 406 -8.99 17.91 41.35
CA THR A 406 -7.83 17.04 41.49
C THR A 406 -7.33 17.05 42.92
N ALA A 407 -7.04 15.89 43.51
CA ALA A 407 -6.50 15.77 44.87
C ALA A 407 -5.55 14.57 44.99
N THR A 408 -4.86 14.47 46.09
CA THR A 408 -4.10 13.28 46.48
C THR A 408 -5.06 12.27 47.11
N ALA A 409 -4.97 10.99 46.78
CA ALA A 409 -5.79 9.95 47.42
C ALA A 409 -5.35 9.73 48.88
N GLY A 410 -6.25 9.14 49.64
CA GLY A 410 -5.98 8.83 51.05
C GLY A 410 -4.80 7.88 51.28
N THR A 411 -4.49 7.03 50.25
CA THR A 411 -3.31 6.18 50.18
C THR A 411 -2.60 6.42 48.85
N GLN A 412 -1.25 6.29 48.83
CA GLN A 412 -0.42 6.55 47.66
C GLN A 412 0.35 5.32 47.18
N ASP A 413 -0.20 4.16 47.44
CA ASP A 413 0.41 2.85 47.12
C ASP A 413 -0.40 2.05 46.09
N HIS A 414 -1.30 2.75 45.35
CA HIS A 414 -2.14 2.09 44.34
C HIS A 414 -1.28 1.56 43.15
N ALA A 415 -1.30 0.24 42.97
CA ALA A 415 -0.65 -0.39 41.84
C ALA A 415 -1.41 -0.15 40.53
N THR A 416 -2.76 -0.26 40.58
CA THR A 416 -3.63 -0.18 39.40
C THR A 416 -4.50 1.07 39.51
N THR A 417 -4.80 1.71 38.39
CA THR A 417 -5.79 2.79 38.32
C THR A 417 -7.20 2.24 38.50
N VAL A 418 -8.01 2.87 39.35
CA VAL A 418 -9.36 2.45 39.63
C VAL A 418 -10.34 3.56 39.27
N ILE A 419 -11.41 3.21 38.54
CA ILE A 419 -12.51 4.08 38.20
C ILE A 419 -13.71 3.63 39.02
N ALA A 420 -14.06 4.40 40.02
CA ALA A 420 -15.22 4.11 40.87
C ALA A 420 -16.45 4.93 40.43
N TYR A 421 -17.63 4.31 40.44
CA TYR A 421 -18.87 4.93 40.00
C TYR A 421 -20.03 4.66 40.96
N GLY A 422 -20.87 5.68 41.13
CA GLY A 422 -22.09 5.60 41.92
C GLY A 422 -23.27 4.93 41.21
N PRO A 423 -24.40 4.74 41.89
CA PRO A 423 -25.59 4.13 41.31
C PRO A 423 -26.04 4.85 40.02
N GLY A 424 -26.23 4.12 38.94
CA GLY A 424 -26.64 4.64 37.61
C GLY A 424 -25.54 5.19 36.72
N GLU A 425 -24.26 5.27 37.19
CA GLU A 425 -23.16 5.90 36.47
C GLU A 425 -22.26 4.93 35.75
N GLN A 426 -22.61 3.63 35.64
CA GLN A 426 -21.75 2.58 35.07
C GLN A 426 -21.34 2.87 33.62
N SER A 427 -22.24 3.35 32.78
CA SER A 427 -21.94 3.68 31.37
C SER A 427 -20.96 4.83 31.26
N ARG A 428 -21.12 5.86 32.10
CA ARG A 428 -20.21 7.01 32.19
C ARG A 428 -18.81 6.59 32.66
N ALA A 429 -18.74 5.73 33.69
CA ALA A 429 -17.46 5.16 34.13
C ALA A 429 -16.75 4.33 33.06
N LYS A 430 -17.51 3.58 32.25
CA LYS A 430 -16.95 2.86 31.09
C LYS A 430 -16.40 3.81 30.02
N SER A 431 -17.03 4.95 29.77
CA SER A 431 -16.51 5.99 28.88
C SER A 431 -15.20 6.57 29.40
N VAL A 432 -15.14 6.88 30.70
CA VAL A 432 -13.90 7.33 31.35
C VAL A 432 -12.80 6.26 31.25
N ALA A 433 -13.13 4.97 31.43
CA ALA A 433 -12.18 3.88 31.40
C ALA A 433 -11.46 3.73 30.05
N ARG A 434 -12.04 4.18 28.96
CA ARG A 434 -11.40 4.19 27.62
C ARG A 434 -10.17 5.08 27.59
N LEU A 435 -10.10 6.12 28.43
CA LEU A 435 -8.94 7.02 28.53
C LEU A 435 -7.85 6.52 29.48
N PHE A 436 -8.12 5.43 30.22
CA PHE A 436 -7.18 4.85 31.19
C PHE A 436 -7.02 3.35 30.94
N PRO A 437 -6.25 2.92 29.94
CA PRO A 437 -6.05 1.51 29.60
C PRO A 437 -5.58 0.69 30.82
N GLY A 438 -6.21 -0.45 31.05
CA GLY A 438 -5.89 -1.31 32.19
C GLY A 438 -6.48 -0.85 33.54
N ALA A 439 -7.32 0.21 33.56
CA ALA A 439 -8.01 0.62 34.77
C ALA A 439 -9.13 -0.36 35.16
N GLU A 440 -9.27 -0.61 36.45
CA GLU A 440 -10.37 -1.38 37.00
C GLU A 440 -11.60 -0.51 37.20
N VAL A 441 -12.76 -0.93 36.71
CA VAL A 441 -14.04 -0.25 36.91
C VAL A 441 -14.80 -0.90 38.07
N LYS A 442 -15.06 -0.13 39.17
CA LYS A 442 -15.69 -0.64 40.39
C LYS A 442 -16.90 0.18 40.78
N SER A 443 -17.96 -0.47 41.26
CA SER A 443 -19.10 0.21 41.84
C SER A 443 -18.74 0.80 43.21
N ALA A 444 -19.24 1.99 43.52
CA ALA A 444 -19.11 2.69 44.78
C ALA A 444 -20.46 3.16 45.31
N THR A 445 -20.55 3.45 46.61
CA THR A 445 -21.76 4.01 47.23
C THR A 445 -21.87 5.51 47.04
N ALA A 446 -20.74 6.19 46.83
CA ALA A 446 -20.72 7.63 46.60
C ALA A 446 -21.22 7.97 45.17
N PRO A 447 -22.03 9.03 45.00
CA PRO A 447 -22.51 9.43 43.67
C PRO A 447 -21.37 10.00 42.80
N GLY A 448 -21.52 9.86 41.47
CA GLY A 448 -20.59 10.40 40.50
C GLY A 448 -19.53 9.38 40.05
N VAL A 449 -18.56 9.86 39.25
CA VAL A 449 -17.44 9.06 38.74
C VAL A 449 -16.13 9.63 39.30
N THR A 450 -15.29 8.75 39.83
CA THR A 450 -13.98 9.12 40.36
C THR A 450 -12.88 8.25 39.75
N VAL A 451 -11.73 8.85 39.44
CA VAL A 451 -10.54 8.18 38.97
C VAL A 451 -9.46 8.26 40.04
N THR A 452 -9.05 7.13 40.58
CA THR A 452 -7.87 7.05 41.47
C THR A 452 -6.71 6.44 40.65
N LEU A 453 -5.71 7.26 40.38
CA LEU A 453 -4.56 6.89 39.54
C LEU A 453 -3.61 5.99 40.32
N GLY A 454 -3.18 4.88 39.69
CA GLY A 454 -2.20 3.95 40.18
C GLY A 454 -0.87 4.03 39.42
N ARG A 455 0.12 3.21 39.85
CA ARG A 455 1.39 3.09 39.17
C ARG A 455 1.25 2.65 37.70
N SER A 456 0.24 1.82 37.39
CA SER A 456 -0.08 1.43 36.01
C SER A 456 -0.24 2.62 35.06
N TYR A 457 -0.76 3.76 35.55
CA TYR A 457 -0.87 5.00 34.78
C TYR A 457 0.38 5.86 34.88
N ALA A 458 1.10 5.81 36.02
CA ALA A 458 2.33 6.57 36.24
C ALA A 458 3.48 6.03 35.38
N ASP A 459 3.59 4.69 35.32
CA ASP A 459 4.66 3.96 34.62
C ASP A 459 4.30 3.69 33.14
N ALA A 460 3.04 3.92 32.76
CA ALA A 460 2.69 3.92 31.35
C ALA A 460 3.57 4.98 30.68
N PRO A 461 4.36 4.61 29.64
CA PRO A 461 4.95 5.63 28.79
C PRO A 461 3.86 6.63 28.48
N THR A 462 4.16 7.93 28.41
CA THR A 462 3.20 8.94 27.97
C THR A 462 2.56 8.41 26.70
N ALA A 463 1.66 7.46 26.90
CA ALA A 463 0.78 7.02 25.84
C ALA A 463 -0.01 8.27 25.53
N THR A 464 0.31 8.92 24.47
CA THR A 464 -0.72 9.51 23.62
C THR A 464 -1.90 8.57 23.79
N PRO A 465 -3.09 9.04 24.21
CA PRO A 465 -4.23 8.15 24.43
C PRO A 465 -4.28 7.19 23.25
N SER A 466 -4.49 5.89 23.51
CA SER A 466 -4.98 4.96 22.51
C SER A 466 -6.42 5.39 22.17
N GLY A 467 -6.52 6.65 21.77
CA GLY A 467 -7.58 7.18 20.97
C GLY A 467 -7.41 6.57 19.59
N GLU A 468 -8.48 6.46 18.86
CA GLU A 468 -8.44 6.27 17.41
C GLU A 468 -7.17 6.89 16.85
N PRO A 469 -6.42 6.18 16.00
CA PRO A 469 -5.29 6.76 15.31
C PRO A 469 -5.70 8.14 14.82
N GLU A 470 -4.87 9.16 15.01
CA GLU A 470 -5.19 10.49 14.51
C GLU A 470 -5.74 10.34 13.10
N PRO A 471 -6.90 10.89 12.78
CA PRO A 471 -7.47 10.72 11.45
C PRO A 471 -6.44 11.20 10.44
N VAL A 472 -6.29 10.47 9.35
CA VAL A 472 -5.43 10.90 8.24
C VAL A 472 -5.79 12.35 7.94
N PRO A 473 -4.81 13.28 7.85
CA PRO A 473 -5.09 14.68 7.65
C PRO A 473 -6.06 14.88 6.49
N THR A 474 -7.10 15.65 6.69
CA THR A 474 -8.17 15.87 5.70
C THR A 474 -7.60 16.23 4.33
N LYS A 475 -6.53 17.01 4.29
CA LYS A 475 -5.82 17.36 3.05
C LYS A 475 -5.32 16.14 2.27
N VAL A 476 -4.81 15.10 2.94
CA VAL A 476 -4.33 13.86 2.28
C VAL A 476 -5.51 13.08 1.71
N ALA A 477 -6.61 13.01 2.46
CA ALA A 477 -7.84 12.33 2.03
C ALA A 477 -8.53 13.09 0.88
N ASP A 478 -8.58 14.43 0.96
CA ASP A 478 -9.19 15.31 -0.05
C ASP A 478 -8.39 15.32 -1.38
N ASP A 479 -7.05 15.24 -1.30
CA ASP A 479 -6.18 15.16 -2.48
C ASP A 479 -6.11 13.74 -3.07
N ALA A 480 -6.79 12.76 -2.48
CA ALA A 480 -6.77 11.37 -2.93
C ALA A 480 -7.53 11.19 -4.25
N ARG A 481 -6.83 10.63 -5.26
CA ARG A 481 -7.43 10.21 -6.52
C ARG A 481 -7.95 8.77 -6.40
N SER A 482 -9.15 8.51 -6.91
CA SER A 482 -9.70 7.16 -7.01
C SER A 482 -9.30 6.47 -8.32
N ALA A 483 -9.14 5.14 -8.30
CA ALA A 483 -8.80 4.41 -9.52
C ALA A 483 -9.96 4.34 -10.54
N ASP A 484 -11.18 4.62 -10.14
CA ASP A 484 -12.36 4.69 -11.03
C ASP A 484 -12.59 6.10 -11.60
N ASP A 485 -11.85 7.12 -11.14
CA ASP A 485 -11.98 8.47 -11.64
C ASP A 485 -11.78 8.54 -13.16
N ASN A 486 -12.52 9.47 -13.79
CA ASN A 486 -12.30 9.79 -15.21
C ASN A 486 -10.92 10.47 -15.35
N PRO A 487 -10.06 10.02 -16.29
CA PRO A 487 -8.74 10.62 -16.50
C PRO A 487 -8.79 12.11 -16.87
N CYS A 488 -9.94 12.60 -17.35
CA CYS A 488 -10.15 14.03 -17.66
C CYS A 488 -10.77 14.84 -16.52
N SER A 489 -11.18 14.22 -15.39
CA SER A 489 -11.91 14.93 -14.32
C SER A 489 -11.04 15.92 -13.54
N ASP A 490 -9.75 15.62 -13.38
CA ASP A 490 -8.77 16.53 -12.76
C ASP A 490 -7.47 16.53 -13.58
N LEU A 491 -7.25 17.64 -14.28
CA LEU A 491 -6.07 17.90 -15.10
C LEU A 491 -5.15 18.94 -14.45
N SER A 492 -5.37 19.26 -13.18
CA SER A 492 -4.51 20.17 -12.40
C SER A 492 -3.24 19.43 -11.97
N TYR A 493 -2.33 19.23 -12.90
CA TYR A 493 -1.03 18.61 -12.65
C TYR A 493 0.01 19.64 -12.13
N GLY A 494 -0.31 20.32 -11.02
CA GLY A 494 0.52 21.36 -10.41
C GLY A 494 -0.04 22.75 -10.59
#